data_6ac2204371e8c8d7909d599701e67df7
#
_entry.id   6ac2204371e8c8d7909d599701e67df7
#
_cell.length_a   1.000
_cell.length_b   1.000
_cell.length_c   1.000
_cell.angle_alpha   90.00
_cell.angle_beta   90.00
_cell.angle_gamma   90.00
#
_symmetry.space_group_name_H-M   'P 1'
#
loop_
_entity.id
_entity.type
_entity.pdbx_description
1 polymer ?
#
loop_
_entity_poly.entity_id
_entity_poly.type
_entity_poly.pdbx_seq_one_letter_code
_entity_poly.pdbx_strand_id
1 'polypeptide(L)'
;GAGRIRGSLTARLYGREGRTIFAAMAILFVIGLSVCYWAESQGNPALAAAGLSQSMGSMEGKEVRFGIAQSVMFTTTTTSFTTGTVNNMHDTLTPLGGMIPLLHMMLNVVFGGKGVGLMNMILYAILAVFICGLMIGRTPEYLGKKIEGREMKLTALCIIIHPFLILFFSALAVSTSG
;
A
#
# COMPACT_ATOMS: atom_id res chain seq x y z
N GLY A 1 -1.69 22.91 26.94
CA GLY A 1 -1.92 21.43 26.90
C GLY A 1 -1.59 20.77 25.57
N ALA A 2 -1.87 21.40 24.44
CA ALA A 2 -1.71 20.83 23.09
C ALA A 2 -0.24 20.56 22.68
N GLY A 3 0.71 21.40 23.12
CA GLY A 3 2.12 21.22 22.80
C GLY A 3 2.77 20.00 23.49
N ARG A 4 2.29 19.64 24.68
CA ARG A 4 2.80 18.50 25.44
C ARG A 4 2.30 17.17 24.86
N ILE A 5 1.09 17.15 24.31
CA ILE A 5 0.51 15.97 23.63
C ILE A 5 1.26 15.71 22.31
N ARG A 6 1.55 16.75 21.51
CA ARG A 6 2.34 16.60 20.28
C ARG A 6 3.75 16.05 20.55
N GLY A 7 4.47 16.58 21.51
CA GLY A 7 5.81 16.12 21.85
C GLY A 7 5.82 14.66 22.33
N SER A 8 4.83 14.23 23.12
CA SER A 8 4.77 12.85 23.60
C SER A 8 4.35 11.85 22.50
N LEU A 9 3.45 12.24 21.60
CA LEU A 9 3.04 11.40 20.47
C LEU A 9 4.18 11.20 19.48
N THR A 10 4.86 12.29 19.13
CA THR A 10 6.02 12.25 18.22
C THR A 10 7.17 11.47 18.84
N ALA A 11 7.47 11.67 20.14
CA ALA A 11 8.53 10.94 20.82
C ALA A 11 8.24 9.43 20.94
N ARG A 12 6.97 9.04 21.11
CA ARG A 12 6.58 7.62 21.14
C ARG A 12 6.59 6.98 19.75
N LEU A 13 6.16 7.71 18.71
CA LEU A 13 6.22 7.25 17.33
C LEU A 13 7.67 7.12 16.81
N TYR A 14 8.58 7.97 17.28
CA TYR A 14 10.02 7.89 16.97
C TYR A 14 10.80 6.95 17.91
N GLY A 15 10.16 6.41 18.95
CA GLY A 15 10.75 5.43 19.85
C GLY A 15 10.84 4.02 19.26
N ARG A 16 10.89 3.01 20.12
CA ARG A 16 10.96 1.58 19.75
C ARG A 16 9.81 1.15 18.83
N GLU A 17 8.60 1.63 19.09
CA GLU A 17 7.39 1.32 18.32
C GLU A 17 7.48 1.87 16.89
N GLY A 18 7.99 3.09 16.72
CA GLY A 18 8.16 3.70 15.40
C GLY A 18 9.12 2.94 14.49
N ARG A 19 10.17 2.34 15.05
CA ARG A 19 11.11 1.50 14.29
C ARG A 19 10.44 0.23 13.78
N THR A 20 9.59 -0.40 14.58
CA THR A 20 8.87 -1.61 14.20
C THR A 20 7.87 -1.32 13.08
N ILE A 21 7.12 -0.23 13.21
CA ILE A 21 6.16 0.21 12.17
C ILE A 21 6.91 0.54 10.87
N PHE A 22 8.00 1.30 10.95
CA PHE A 22 8.83 1.61 9.79
C PHE A 22 9.41 0.36 9.12
N ALA A 23 9.89 -0.60 9.92
CA ALA A 23 10.40 -1.87 9.40
C ALA A 23 9.31 -2.66 8.67
N ALA A 24 8.08 -2.73 9.21
CA ALA A 24 6.95 -3.37 8.55
C ALA A 24 6.61 -2.70 7.21
N MET A 25 6.55 -1.37 7.16
CA MET A 25 6.33 -0.62 5.91
C MET A 25 7.44 -0.87 4.89
N ALA A 26 8.70 -0.84 5.34
CA ALA A 26 9.85 -1.08 4.48
C ALA A 26 9.85 -2.51 3.91
N ILE A 27 9.49 -3.51 4.70
CA ILE A 27 9.36 -4.91 4.25
C ILE A 27 8.28 -5.01 3.16
N LEU A 28 7.09 -4.43 3.38
CA LEU A 28 6.02 -4.42 2.38
C LEU A 28 6.46 -3.73 1.08
N PHE A 29 7.15 -2.61 1.18
CA PHE A 29 7.68 -1.89 0.03
C PHE A 29 8.68 -2.73 -0.76
N VAL A 30 9.65 -3.36 -0.08
CA VAL A 30 10.68 -4.18 -0.72
C VAL A 30 10.06 -5.43 -1.38
N ILE A 31 9.09 -6.07 -0.72
CA ILE A 31 8.35 -7.20 -1.30
C ILE A 31 7.61 -6.74 -2.56
N GLY A 32 6.87 -5.64 -2.49
CA GLY A 32 6.13 -5.08 -3.63
C GLY A 32 7.06 -4.74 -4.80
N LEU A 33 8.18 -4.07 -4.51
CA LEU A 33 9.19 -3.73 -5.52
C LEU A 33 9.77 -4.99 -6.19
N SER A 34 10.12 -6.00 -5.40
CA SER A 34 10.70 -7.25 -5.90
C SER A 34 9.72 -8.02 -6.79
N VAL A 35 8.47 -8.15 -6.36
CA VAL A 35 7.43 -8.85 -7.13
C VAL A 35 7.11 -8.09 -8.43
N CYS A 36 6.97 -6.77 -8.36
CA CYS A 36 6.70 -5.95 -9.54
C CYS A 36 7.86 -6.02 -10.54
N TYR A 37 9.10 -5.92 -10.07
CA TYR A 37 10.28 -6.05 -10.92
C TYR A 37 10.39 -7.43 -11.59
N TRP A 38 10.17 -8.48 -10.80
CA TRP A 38 10.16 -9.83 -11.33
C TRP A 38 9.08 -10.02 -12.41
N ALA A 39 7.86 -9.57 -12.16
CA ALA A 39 6.76 -9.67 -13.09
C ALA A 39 7.02 -8.93 -14.41
N GLU A 40 7.53 -7.68 -14.33
CA GLU A 40 7.82 -6.88 -15.53
C GLU A 40 9.03 -7.39 -16.31
N SER A 41 10.01 -8.01 -15.64
CA SER A 41 11.19 -8.60 -16.30
C SER A 41 10.86 -9.86 -17.11
N GLN A 42 9.80 -10.60 -16.76
CA GLN A 42 9.35 -11.78 -17.52
C GLN A 42 8.69 -11.43 -18.86
N GLY A 43 8.32 -10.17 -19.06
CA GLY A 43 7.57 -9.73 -20.23
C GLY A 43 6.07 -10.03 -20.14
N ASN A 44 5.31 -9.52 -21.11
CA ASN A 44 3.85 -9.71 -21.17
C ASN A 44 3.51 -10.90 -22.07
N PRO A 45 2.93 -11.98 -21.53
CA PRO A 45 2.60 -13.16 -22.33
C PRO A 45 1.59 -12.88 -23.44
N ALA A 46 0.70 -11.91 -23.28
CA ALA A 46 -0.25 -11.51 -24.31
C ALA A 46 0.44 -10.89 -25.54
N LEU A 47 1.46 -10.07 -25.31
CA LEU A 47 2.26 -9.46 -26.37
C LEU A 47 3.17 -10.49 -27.06
N ALA A 48 3.71 -11.44 -26.29
CA ALA A 48 4.47 -12.55 -26.83
C ALA A 48 3.59 -13.43 -27.76
N ALA A 49 2.33 -13.68 -27.39
CA ALA A 49 1.37 -14.40 -28.22
C ALA A 49 1.02 -13.63 -29.51
N ALA A 50 1.07 -12.30 -29.49
CA ALA A 50 0.92 -11.45 -30.68
C ALA A 50 2.17 -11.38 -31.58
N GLY A 51 3.24 -12.12 -31.25
CA GLY A 51 4.47 -12.20 -32.05
C GLY A 51 5.46 -11.08 -31.80
N LEU A 52 5.27 -10.26 -30.77
CA LEU A 52 6.22 -9.20 -30.37
C LEU A 52 7.34 -9.78 -29.51
N SER A 53 8.59 -9.43 -29.84
CA SER A 53 9.75 -9.89 -29.06
C SER A 53 9.77 -9.24 -27.70
N GLN A 54 9.87 -10.04 -26.64
CA GLN A 54 9.93 -9.60 -25.24
C GLN A 54 11.34 -9.79 -24.64
N SER A 55 12.39 -9.71 -25.47
CA SER A 55 13.78 -9.94 -25.04
C SER A 55 14.27 -8.94 -23.98
N MET A 56 13.67 -7.75 -23.94
CA MET A 56 13.95 -6.72 -22.94
C MET A 56 12.95 -6.69 -21.77
N GLY A 57 12.02 -7.68 -21.68
CA GLY A 57 10.90 -7.67 -20.75
C GLY A 57 9.74 -6.81 -21.25
N SER A 58 8.79 -6.50 -20.36
CA SER A 58 7.61 -5.69 -20.69
C SER A 58 7.96 -4.21 -20.81
N MET A 59 8.21 -3.74 -22.03
CA MET A 59 8.55 -2.33 -22.31
C MET A 59 7.35 -1.49 -22.74
N GLU A 60 6.16 -2.07 -22.85
CA GLU A 60 4.96 -1.34 -23.21
C GLU A 60 4.66 -0.22 -22.20
N GLY A 61 4.38 0.97 -22.70
CA GLY A 61 4.12 2.14 -21.88
C GLY A 61 5.29 2.66 -21.03
N LYS A 62 6.51 2.16 -21.29
CA LYS A 62 7.74 2.57 -20.61
C LYS A 62 8.70 3.25 -21.57
N GLU A 63 9.46 4.23 -21.08
CA GLU A 63 10.52 4.86 -21.85
C GLU A 63 11.78 4.00 -21.84
N VAL A 64 12.39 3.84 -23.03
CA VAL A 64 13.67 3.11 -23.20
C VAL A 64 14.78 3.71 -22.34
N ARG A 65 14.76 5.03 -22.17
CA ARG A 65 15.73 5.78 -21.35
C ARG A 65 15.76 5.31 -19.89
N PHE A 66 14.62 4.99 -19.31
CA PHE A 66 14.52 4.57 -17.91
C PHE A 66 14.63 3.05 -17.75
N GLY A 67 14.20 2.31 -18.77
CA GLY A 67 14.15 0.86 -18.69
C GLY A 67 13.14 0.35 -17.66
N ILE A 68 13.11 -0.97 -17.46
CA ILE A 68 12.16 -1.62 -16.54
C ILE A 68 12.47 -1.27 -15.09
N ALA A 69 13.73 -1.31 -14.68
CA ALA A 69 14.10 -1.13 -13.27
C ALA A 69 13.66 0.22 -12.69
N GLN A 70 13.95 1.30 -13.40
CA GLN A 70 13.56 2.64 -12.96
C GLN A 70 12.05 2.86 -13.06
N SER A 71 11.39 2.32 -14.08
CA SER A 71 9.93 2.42 -14.24
C SER A 71 9.22 1.70 -13.11
N VAL A 72 9.62 0.49 -12.77
CA VAL A 72 9.06 -0.28 -11.65
C VAL A 72 9.32 0.38 -10.30
N MET A 73 10.56 0.85 -10.09
CA MET A 73 10.90 1.57 -8.86
C MET A 73 10.04 2.81 -8.69
N PHE A 74 9.83 3.56 -9.77
CA PHE A 74 8.98 4.75 -9.74
C PHE A 74 7.52 4.40 -9.48
N THR A 75 6.98 3.38 -10.15
CA THR A 75 5.61 2.89 -9.97
C THR A 75 5.34 2.47 -8.54
N THR A 76 6.22 1.66 -7.95
CA THR A 76 6.07 1.21 -6.56
C THR A 76 6.23 2.36 -5.58
N THR A 77 7.14 3.29 -5.83
CA THR A 77 7.34 4.46 -4.98
C THR A 77 6.12 5.39 -5.02
N THR A 78 5.64 5.76 -6.20
CA THR A 78 4.51 6.69 -6.35
C THR A 78 3.23 6.16 -5.71
N THR A 79 2.99 4.85 -5.79
CA THR A 79 1.81 4.22 -5.17
C THR A 79 1.96 4.02 -3.67
N SER A 80 3.17 3.76 -3.17
CA SER A 80 3.45 3.66 -1.74
C SER A 80 3.27 4.98 -1.00
N PHE A 81 3.69 6.09 -1.63
CA PHE A 81 3.58 7.44 -1.08
C PHE A 81 2.31 8.19 -1.51
N THR A 82 1.42 7.55 -2.29
CA THR A 82 0.20 8.14 -2.84
C THR A 82 0.44 9.48 -3.56
N THR A 83 1.55 9.58 -4.29
CA THR A 83 1.97 10.84 -4.93
C THR A 83 1.21 11.12 -6.22
N GLY A 84 0.91 10.08 -7.02
CA GLY A 84 0.15 10.19 -8.26
C GLY A 84 0.95 10.63 -9.50
N THR A 85 2.22 10.97 -9.36
CA THR A 85 3.10 11.22 -10.50
C THR A 85 3.54 9.91 -11.12
N VAL A 86 3.67 9.86 -12.45
CA VAL A 86 4.03 8.66 -13.20
C VAL A 86 5.12 8.95 -14.22
N ASN A 87 6.01 8.00 -14.43
CA ASN A 87 7.00 8.00 -15.52
C ASN A 87 6.74 6.90 -16.56
N ASN A 88 5.72 6.09 -16.34
CA ASN A 88 5.27 5.01 -17.21
C ASN A 88 3.75 4.85 -17.07
N MET A 89 3.10 4.25 -18.06
CA MET A 89 1.68 3.94 -17.97
C MET A 89 1.45 2.77 -17.01
N HIS A 90 0.49 2.90 -16.10
CA HIS A 90 0.18 1.85 -15.11
C HIS A 90 -0.76 0.78 -15.65
N ASP A 91 -1.60 1.11 -16.62
CA ASP A 91 -2.54 0.16 -17.25
C ASP A 91 -1.85 -0.83 -18.21
N THR A 92 -0.63 -0.51 -18.69
CA THR A 92 0.16 -1.40 -19.53
C THR A 92 1.08 -2.35 -18.73
N LEU A 93 1.03 -2.30 -17.40
CA LEU A 93 1.76 -3.22 -16.55
C LEU A 93 1.22 -4.65 -16.72
N THR A 94 2.11 -5.63 -16.55
CA THR A 94 1.69 -7.04 -16.48
C THR A 94 0.68 -7.25 -15.36
N PRO A 95 -0.21 -8.25 -15.43
CA PRO A 95 -1.25 -8.46 -14.40
C PRO A 95 -0.69 -8.54 -12.97
N LEU A 96 0.43 -9.23 -12.77
CA LEU A 96 1.11 -9.29 -11.48
C LEU A 96 1.81 -7.98 -11.12
N GLY A 97 2.41 -7.31 -12.10
CA GLY A 97 3.02 -5.98 -11.92
C GLY A 97 1.99 -4.94 -11.51
N GLY A 98 0.81 -4.92 -12.15
CA GLY A 98 -0.28 -4.01 -11.84
C GLY A 98 -1.00 -4.30 -10.52
N MET A 99 -0.95 -5.54 -10.03
CA MET A 99 -1.49 -5.90 -8.71
C MET A 99 -0.80 -5.14 -7.57
N ILE A 100 0.51 -4.87 -7.67
CA ILE A 100 1.26 -4.21 -6.60
C ILE A 100 0.84 -2.76 -6.40
N PRO A 101 0.77 -1.89 -7.43
CA PRO A 101 0.20 -0.56 -7.29
C PRO A 101 -1.21 -0.56 -6.69
N LEU A 102 -2.07 -1.47 -7.14
CA LEU A 102 -3.42 -1.59 -6.61
C LEU A 102 -3.41 -1.96 -5.12
N LEU A 103 -2.58 -2.92 -4.72
CA LEU A 103 -2.41 -3.33 -3.33
C LEU A 103 -1.91 -2.17 -2.46
N HIS A 104 -0.90 -1.43 -2.92
CA HIS A 104 -0.37 -0.28 -2.18
C HIS A 104 -1.44 0.81 -2.00
N MET A 105 -2.23 1.06 -3.02
CA MET A 105 -3.34 2.02 -2.94
C MET A 105 -4.47 1.54 -2.03
N MET A 106 -4.77 0.24 -2.00
CA MET A 106 -5.76 -0.34 -1.07
C MET A 106 -5.31 -0.25 0.38
N LEU A 107 -4.05 -0.54 0.67
CA LEU A 107 -3.49 -0.41 2.01
C LEU A 107 -3.38 1.05 2.45
N ASN A 108 -2.95 1.92 1.54
CA ASN A 108 -2.78 3.36 1.73
C ASN A 108 -2.03 3.73 3.04
N VAL A 109 -1.09 2.89 3.43
CA VAL A 109 -0.32 3.01 4.67
C VAL A 109 1.17 2.75 4.48
N VAL A 110 1.55 2.18 3.33
CA VAL A 110 2.96 1.93 3.01
C VAL A 110 3.62 3.27 2.72
N PHE A 111 4.31 3.84 3.71
CA PHE A 111 4.83 5.20 3.80
C PHE A 111 3.77 6.33 3.72
N GLY A 112 2.54 6.02 3.36
CA GLY A 112 1.37 6.88 3.40
C GLY A 112 1.45 8.20 2.65
N GLY A 113 0.30 8.72 2.22
CA GLY A 113 0.17 10.06 1.62
C GLY A 113 -0.05 11.16 2.66
N LYS A 114 -0.21 12.39 2.19
CA LYS A 114 -0.47 13.57 3.03
C LYS A 114 -1.76 13.41 3.84
N GLY A 115 -1.65 13.27 5.16
CA GLY A 115 -2.76 13.20 6.10
C GLY A 115 -3.40 11.81 6.20
N VAL A 116 -3.85 11.24 5.11
CA VAL A 116 -4.57 9.95 5.07
C VAL A 116 -3.68 8.78 5.50
N GLY A 117 -2.41 8.77 5.10
CA GLY A 117 -1.47 7.71 5.50
C GLY A 117 -1.29 7.61 7.01
N LEU A 118 -1.17 8.75 7.71
CA LEU A 118 -1.09 8.77 9.17
C LEU A 118 -2.38 8.28 9.83
N MET A 119 -3.55 8.67 9.30
CA MET A 119 -4.85 8.23 9.82
C MET A 119 -5.01 6.71 9.66
N ASN A 120 -4.73 6.18 8.49
CA ASN A 120 -4.79 4.74 8.24
C ASN A 120 -3.79 3.97 9.11
N MET A 121 -2.58 4.48 9.30
CA MET A 121 -1.60 3.87 10.21
C MET A 121 -2.15 3.78 11.64
N ILE A 122 -2.83 4.82 12.13
CA ILE A 122 -3.46 4.81 13.46
C ILE A 122 -4.58 3.77 13.51
N LEU A 123 -5.42 3.66 12.48
CA LEU A 123 -6.49 2.66 12.39
C LEU A 123 -5.92 1.23 12.44
N TYR A 124 -4.85 0.95 11.67
CA TYR A 124 -4.18 -0.35 11.72
C TYR A 124 -3.50 -0.62 13.07
N ALA A 125 -2.92 0.40 13.71
CA ALA A 125 -2.34 0.27 15.04
C ALA A 125 -3.41 -0.06 16.10
N ILE A 126 -4.57 0.59 16.05
CA ILE A 126 -5.71 0.29 16.92
C ILE A 126 -6.19 -1.14 16.71
N LEU A 127 -6.33 -1.58 15.46
CA LEU A 127 -6.71 -2.94 15.11
C LEU A 127 -5.71 -3.96 15.66
N ALA A 128 -4.42 -3.73 15.46
CA ALA A 128 -3.36 -4.61 15.94
C ALA A 128 -3.36 -4.72 17.47
N VAL A 129 -3.47 -3.60 18.19
CA VAL A 129 -3.55 -3.58 19.66
C VAL A 129 -4.80 -4.31 20.16
N PHE A 130 -5.94 -4.15 19.47
CA PHE A 130 -7.17 -4.86 19.83
C PHE A 130 -7.02 -6.38 19.66
N ILE A 131 -6.50 -6.84 18.53
CA ILE A 131 -6.27 -8.27 18.27
C ILE A 131 -5.28 -8.84 19.29
N CYS A 132 -4.15 -8.17 19.51
CA CYS A 132 -3.17 -8.60 20.50
C CYS A 132 -3.76 -8.64 21.92
N GLY A 133 -4.58 -7.65 22.28
CA GLY A 133 -5.28 -7.61 23.57
C GLY A 133 -6.23 -8.80 23.77
N LEU A 134 -6.99 -9.16 22.73
CA LEU A 134 -7.87 -10.33 22.76
C LEU A 134 -7.07 -11.64 22.90
N MET A 135 -5.92 -11.76 22.21
CA MET A 135 -5.10 -12.97 22.30
C MET A 135 -4.50 -13.17 23.69
N ILE A 136 -4.19 -12.09 24.41
CA ILE A 136 -3.60 -12.13 25.76
C ILE A 136 -4.68 -12.19 26.86
N GLY A 137 -5.95 -11.95 26.50
CA GLY A 137 -7.06 -11.91 27.45
C GLY A 137 -7.08 -10.65 28.34
N ARG A 138 -6.42 -9.57 27.89
CA ARG A 138 -6.43 -8.25 28.56
C ARG A 138 -7.31 -7.27 27.81
N THR A 139 -7.86 -6.30 28.55
CA THR A 139 -8.57 -5.16 27.92
C THR A 139 -7.60 -4.38 27.03
N PRO A 140 -7.86 -4.25 25.73
CA PRO A 140 -6.98 -3.54 24.83
C PRO A 140 -6.98 -2.04 25.16
N GLU A 141 -5.80 -1.47 25.38
CA GLU A 141 -5.59 -0.05 25.65
C GLU A 141 -4.61 0.54 24.64
N TYR A 142 -5.01 1.63 24.00
CA TYR A 142 -4.14 2.38 23.09
C TYR A 142 -3.95 3.80 23.60
N LEU A 143 -2.70 4.20 23.80
CA LEU A 143 -2.31 5.51 24.34
C LEU A 143 -2.99 5.86 25.69
N GLY A 144 -3.24 4.86 26.54
CA GLY A 144 -3.88 5.03 27.85
C GLY A 144 -5.39 5.15 27.83
N LYS A 145 -6.02 4.89 26.68
CA LYS A 145 -7.48 4.82 26.54
C LYS A 145 -7.90 3.39 26.19
N LYS A 146 -8.91 2.88 26.89
CA LYS A 146 -9.53 1.58 26.58
C LYS A 146 -10.23 1.65 25.23
N ILE A 147 -10.04 0.62 24.41
CA ILE A 147 -10.74 0.48 23.14
C ILE A 147 -12.03 -0.30 23.39
N GLU A 148 -13.15 0.35 23.16
CA GLU A 148 -14.47 -0.27 23.28
C GLU A 148 -14.90 -0.93 21.97
N GLY A 149 -15.83 -1.90 22.07
CA GLY A 149 -16.36 -2.62 20.92
C GLY A 149 -17.01 -1.72 19.85
N ARG A 150 -17.55 -0.56 20.25
CA ARG A 150 -18.13 0.42 19.32
C ARG A 150 -17.05 1.10 18.47
N GLU A 151 -15.95 1.51 19.09
CA GLU A 151 -14.80 2.12 18.42
C GLU A 151 -14.18 1.11 17.44
N MET A 152 -14.10 -0.17 17.84
CA MET A 152 -13.57 -1.22 17.00
C MET A 152 -14.43 -1.51 15.76
N LYS A 153 -15.76 -1.49 15.90
CA LYS A 153 -16.69 -1.63 14.74
C LYS A 153 -16.49 -0.51 13.72
N LEU A 154 -16.34 0.73 14.19
CA LEU A 154 -16.10 1.88 13.31
C LEU A 154 -14.72 1.78 12.63
N THR A 155 -13.68 1.39 13.36
CA THR A 155 -12.33 1.18 12.81
C THR A 155 -12.33 0.10 11.75
N ALA A 156 -12.96 -1.05 11.99
CA ALA A 156 -13.08 -2.13 11.03
C ALA A 156 -13.83 -1.69 9.77
N LEU A 157 -14.94 -0.95 9.93
CA LEU A 157 -15.70 -0.41 8.80
C LEU A 157 -14.84 0.55 7.96
N CYS A 158 -14.10 1.46 8.58
CA CYS A 158 -13.21 2.38 7.88
C CYS A 158 -12.12 1.65 7.08
N ILE A 159 -11.55 0.59 7.65
CA ILE A 159 -10.49 -0.19 6.97
C ILE A 159 -11.06 -0.97 5.78
N ILE A 160 -12.29 -1.50 5.88
CA ILE A 160 -12.88 -2.34 4.84
C ILE A 160 -13.48 -1.51 3.70
N ILE A 161 -14.06 -0.35 3.99
CA ILE A 161 -14.80 0.43 2.98
C ILE A 161 -13.88 0.91 1.84
N HIS A 162 -12.66 1.28 2.15
CA HIS A 162 -11.72 1.79 1.17
C HIS A 162 -11.29 0.72 0.14
N PRO A 163 -10.77 -0.46 0.52
CA PRO A 163 -10.49 -1.54 -0.43
C PRO A 163 -11.74 -2.03 -1.16
N PHE A 164 -12.89 -2.09 -0.48
CA PHE A 164 -14.15 -2.50 -1.09
C PHE A 164 -14.53 -1.60 -2.26
N LEU A 165 -14.48 -0.29 -2.08
CA LEU A 165 -14.81 0.66 -3.15
C LEU A 165 -13.83 0.54 -4.33
N ILE A 166 -12.54 0.44 -4.07
CA ILE A 166 -11.53 0.26 -5.11
C ILE A 166 -11.81 -0.99 -5.93
N LEU A 167 -11.99 -2.13 -5.29
CA LEU A 167 -12.23 -3.41 -5.98
C LEU A 167 -13.57 -3.43 -6.71
N PHE A 168 -14.62 -2.88 -6.10
CA PHE A 168 -15.95 -2.83 -6.69
C PHE A 168 -15.96 -2.00 -7.99
N PHE A 169 -15.41 -0.79 -7.94
CA PHE A 169 -15.37 0.06 -9.12
C PHE A 169 -14.37 -0.42 -10.17
N SER A 170 -13.27 -1.05 -9.77
CA SER A 170 -12.34 -1.68 -10.72
C SER A 170 -13.01 -2.86 -11.43
N ALA A 171 -13.73 -3.72 -10.71
CA ALA A 171 -14.47 -4.83 -11.30
C ALA A 171 -15.56 -4.32 -12.25
N LEU A 172 -16.29 -3.28 -11.87
CA LEU A 172 -17.31 -2.66 -12.72
C LEU A 172 -16.69 -2.09 -14.01
N ALA A 173 -15.59 -1.37 -13.90
CA ALA A 173 -14.89 -0.81 -15.05
C ALA A 173 -14.39 -1.87 -16.03
N VAL A 174 -13.90 -3.01 -15.53
CA VAL A 174 -13.44 -4.12 -16.37
C VAL A 174 -14.61 -4.88 -16.99
N SER A 175 -15.76 -4.96 -16.31
CA SER A 175 -16.94 -5.68 -16.82
C SER A 175 -17.76 -4.87 -17.82
N THR A 176 -17.71 -3.55 -17.76
CA THR A 176 -18.29 -2.65 -18.75
C THR A 176 -17.25 -2.38 -19.83
N SER A 177 -17.15 -3.26 -20.81
CA SER A 177 -16.34 -2.98 -22.00
C SER A 177 -16.89 -1.74 -22.70
N GLY A 178 -16.12 -0.65 -22.66
CA GLY A 178 -16.40 0.54 -23.45
C GLY A 178 -16.30 0.25 -24.96
#